data_0808b42982ed604607abf3c11e306c67
#
_entry.id   0808b42982ed604607abf3c11e306c67
#
_cell.length_a   1.000
_cell.length_b   1.000
_cell.length_c   1.000
_cell.angle_alpha   90.00
_cell.angle_beta   90.00
_cell.angle_gamma   90.00
#
_symmetry.space_group_name_H-M   'P 1'
#
loop_
_entity.id
_entity.type
_entity.pdbx_description
1 polymer ?
#
loop_
_entity_poly.entity_id
_entity_poly.type
_entity_poly.pdbx_seq_one_letter_code
_entity_poly.pdbx_strand_id
1 'polypeptide(L)'
;MYYICYILFYIKEGGYTMMEPKQIIESIKETMPVVKSVYFVGCGASKAELYPGKYFLEANAKEIRVGHYTANEFLYATPAAVDETAIVITCSLGGNTPETVAASKKAMELGAKVIAITHAEGSPLAKHGHYVIVHGFEKNYAAKLEKMTNVLSLAVEILNQYEGYVHYDKMQEGFSKIYGLIEKAVSFVLPPAQAFAKDYKDAPMIYVMSSGATQEVAYSFSICLLMEMQWINSGSFHTGEFFHGPFEIVDKDVPFILLMNEGRTRALDSRALDFLNRFQAKTTVLDGKDFGVGSELPSPVAEYFNPMVLTAVLRVYAEQLSIARSHPLTKRRYMWKLEY
;
A
#
# COMPACT_ATOMS: atom_id res chain seq x y z
N MET A 1 19.56 23.59 -9.85
CA MET A 1 18.72 24.65 -10.44
C MET A 1 17.30 24.09 -10.48
N TYR A 2 16.53 24.47 -9.47
CA TYR A 2 15.07 24.42 -9.28
C TYR A 2 14.27 23.28 -9.93
N TYR A 3 14.03 22.20 -9.20
CA TYR A 3 12.81 21.42 -9.33
C TYR A 3 11.78 21.97 -8.34
N ILE A 4 11.02 22.91 -8.82
CA ILE A 4 9.84 23.44 -8.13
C ILE A 4 8.78 22.32 -8.19
N CYS A 5 8.32 21.95 -7.01
CA CYS A 5 7.12 21.19 -6.76
C CYS A 5 5.98 21.75 -7.64
N TYR A 6 5.57 21.04 -8.67
CA TYR A 6 4.37 21.39 -9.44
C TYR A 6 3.14 20.98 -8.63
N ILE A 7 2.80 21.79 -7.66
CA ILE A 7 1.42 21.89 -7.16
C ILE A 7 0.67 22.64 -8.25
N LEU A 8 0.03 21.94 -9.15
CA LEU A 8 -0.85 22.54 -10.13
C LEU A 8 -2.14 22.98 -9.43
N PHE A 9 -2.22 24.25 -9.11
CA PHE A 9 -3.47 24.94 -8.85
C PHE A 9 -4.34 24.90 -10.12
N TYR A 10 -5.31 24.00 -10.15
CA TYR A 10 -6.42 24.10 -11.08
C TYR A 10 -7.65 24.59 -10.31
N ILE A 11 -7.91 25.89 -10.42
CA ILE A 11 -9.22 26.46 -10.07
C ILE A 11 -10.17 26.07 -11.21
N LYS A 12 -11.08 25.15 -10.95
CA LYS A 12 -12.25 24.92 -11.78
C LYS A 12 -13.48 25.39 -11.01
N GLU A 13 -14.27 26.24 -11.65
CA GLU A 13 -15.55 26.73 -11.12
C GLU A 13 -16.45 25.55 -10.72
N GLY A 14 -16.86 25.52 -9.44
CA GLY A 14 -17.83 24.57 -8.89
C GLY A 14 -17.15 23.39 -8.16
N GLY A 15 -16.27 23.63 -7.15
CA GLY A 15 -15.58 22.52 -6.72
C GLY A 15 -15.13 22.39 -5.29
N TYR A 16 -14.50 21.33 -5.10
CA TYR A 16 -13.79 20.97 -3.89
C TYR A 16 -12.40 21.62 -3.94
N THR A 17 -12.05 22.36 -2.91
CA THR A 17 -10.66 22.77 -2.68
C THR A 17 -9.87 21.50 -2.36
N MET A 18 -8.89 21.14 -3.19
CA MET A 18 -8.00 20.02 -2.90
C MET A 18 -7.15 20.39 -1.68
N MET A 19 -7.40 19.75 -0.56
CA MET A 19 -6.65 19.95 0.68
C MET A 19 -5.55 18.90 0.78
N GLU A 20 -4.36 19.36 1.19
CA GLU A 20 -3.25 18.47 1.52
C GLU A 20 -3.54 17.72 2.84
N PRO A 21 -2.94 16.53 3.06
CA PRO A 21 -3.13 15.75 4.28
C PRO A 21 -3.03 16.55 5.57
N LYS A 22 -2.07 17.46 5.68
CA LYS A 22 -1.90 18.36 6.82
C LYS A 22 -3.15 19.21 7.07
N GLN A 23 -3.64 19.90 6.04
CA GLN A 23 -4.81 20.76 6.12
C GLN A 23 -6.09 19.99 6.45
N ILE A 24 -6.22 18.77 5.93
CA ILE A 24 -7.34 17.88 6.25
C ILE A 24 -7.36 17.60 7.76
N ILE A 25 -6.22 17.21 8.32
CA ILE A 25 -6.15 16.86 9.74
C ILE A 25 -6.29 18.12 10.63
N GLU A 26 -5.75 19.27 10.24
CA GLU A 26 -5.99 20.56 10.91
C GLU A 26 -7.50 20.85 10.98
N SER A 27 -8.21 20.75 9.85
CA SER A 27 -9.67 20.97 9.77
C SER A 27 -10.47 19.96 10.60
N ILE A 28 -10.06 18.68 10.61
CA ILE A 28 -10.69 17.67 11.47
C ILE A 28 -10.52 18.05 12.95
N LYS A 29 -9.32 18.46 13.35
CA LYS A 29 -8.99 18.80 14.73
C LYS A 29 -9.80 19.98 15.29
N GLU A 30 -10.17 20.95 14.44
CA GLU A 30 -11.05 22.06 14.84
C GLU A 30 -12.41 21.57 15.35
N THR A 31 -12.96 20.50 14.76
CA THR A 31 -14.28 19.95 15.12
C THR A 31 -14.21 18.68 15.95
N MET A 32 -13.08 18.01 15.98
CA MET A 32 -12.82 16.77 16.71
C MET A 32 -11.49 16.87 17.46
N PRO A 33 -11.45 17.51 18.65
CA PRO A 33 -10.20 17.75 19.37
C PRO A 33 -9.54 16.49 19.93
N VAL A 34 -10.24 15.36 19.94
CA VAL A 34 -9.74 14.05 20.40
C VAL A 34 -10.04 12.99 19.35
N VAL A 35 -9.00 12.28 18.92
CA VAL A 35 -9.10 11.06 18.09
C VAL A 35 -8.76 9.86 18.95
N LYS A 36 -9.68 8.90 19.05
CA LYS A 36 -9.48 7.65 19.81
C LYS A 36 -9.17 6.46 18.91
N SER A 37 -9.59 6.52 17.65
CA SER A 37 -9.38 5.41 16.71
C SER A 37 -9.24 5.87 15.27
N VAL A 38 -8.45 5.13 14.50
CA VAL A 38 -8.27 5.32 13.06
C VAL A 38 -8.45 3.98 12.35
N TYR A 39 -9.34 3.93 11.37
CA TYR A 39 -9.63 2.75 10.60
C TYR A 39 -9.28 2.95 9.13
N PHE A 40 -8.59 1.97 8.56
CA PHE A 40 -8.22 1.89 7.16
C PHE A 40 -9.07 0.82 6.49
N VAL A 41 -9.90 1.22 5.52
CA VAL A 41 -10.95 0.35 4.95
C VAL A 41 -10.93 0.37 3.44
N GLY A 42 -10.84 -0.80 2.81
CA GLY A 42 -10.81 -0.95 1.37
C GLY A 42 -10.93 -2.40 0.92
N CYS A 43 -10.73 -2.64 -0.38
CA CYS A 43 -10.74 -3.98 -0.97
C CYS A 43 -9.49 -4.21 -1.82
N GLY A 44 -8.97 -5.45 -1.83
CA GLY A 44 -7.87 -5.87 -2.68
C GLY A 44 -6.63 -4.96 -2.58
N ALA A 45 -6.12 -4.51 -3.73
CA ALA A 45 -4.96 -3.63 -3.80
C ALA A 45 -5.18 -2.32 -3.02
N SER A 46 -6.38 -1.74 -3.08
CA SER A 46 -6.67 -0.50 -2.33
C SER A 46 -6.61 -0.70 -0.82
N LYS A 47 -7.05 -1.87 -0.30
CA LYS A 47 -6.86 -2.21 1.12
C LYS A 47 -5.38 -2.32 1.46
N ALA A 48 -4.63 -3.06 0.65
CA ALA A 48 -3.19 -3.26 0.88
C ALA A 48 -2.40 -1.95 0.84
N GLU A 49 -2.78 -1.02 -0.04
CA GLU A 49 -2.13 0.28 -0.17
C GLU A 49 -2.48 1.28 0.95
N LEU A 50 -3.47 0.96 1.81
CA LEU A 50 -3.75 1.66 3.06
C LEU A 50 -2.83 1.20 4.22
N TYR A 51 -2.19 0.06 4.08
CA TYR A 51 -1.39 -0.55 5.14
C TYR A 51 -0.19 0.28 5.63
N PRO A 52 0.52 1.07 4.82
CA PRO A 52 1.59 1.93 5.31
C PRO A 52 1.15 2.88 6.43
N GLY A 53 -0.03 3.47 6.31
CA GLY A 53 -0.59 4.34 7.36
C GLY A 53 -0.96 3.56 8.62
N LYS A 54 -1.57 2.39 8.47
CA LYS A 54 -1.89 1.48 9.57
C LYS A 54 -0.62 1.06 10.32
N TYR A 55 0.37 0.57 9.59
CA TYR A 55 1.63 0.09 10.18
C TYR A 55 2.37 1.22 10.91
N PHE A 56 2.38 2.43 10.34
CA PHE A 56 2.99 3.60 10.96
C PHE A 56 2.30 3.98 12.27
N LEU A 57 0.97 4.14 12.27
CA LEU A 57 0.23 4.52 13.48
C LEU A 57 0.34 3.45 14.57
N GLU A 58 0.17 2.17 14.22
CA GLU A 58 0.27 1.06 15.18
C GLU A 58 1.67 0.99 15.84
N ALA A 59 2.70 1.40 15.10
CA ALA A 59 4.08 1.40 15.60
C ALA A 59 4.42 2.60 16.49
N ASN A 60 3.70 3.72 16.39
CA ASN A 60 4.10 4.99 16.99
C ASN A 60 3.04 5.64 17.89
N ALA A 61 1.74 5.39 17.64
CA ALA A 61 0.67 5.94 18.47
C ALA A 61 0.57 5.22 19.82
N LYS A 62 0.24 5.96 20.87
CA LYS A 62 0.11 5.44 22.23
C LYS A 62 -1.35 5.32 22.66
N GLU A 63 -2.18 6.28 22.31
CA GLU A 63 -3.57 6.40 22.71
C GLU A 63 -4.55 6.04 21.58
N ILE A 64 -4.13 6.25 20.32
CA ILE A 64 -4.97 6.02 19.14
C ILE A 64 -5.00 4.54 18.82
N ARG A 65 -6.19 3.92 18.84
CA ARG A 65 -6.41 2.55 18.35
C ARG A 65 -6.41 2.53 16.83
N VAL A 66 -5.85 1.48 16.25
CA VAL A 66 -5.72 1.36 14.79
C VAL A 66 -6.37 0.08 14.30
N GLY A 67 -7.16 0.16 13.21
CA GLY A 67 -7.76 -0.99 12.55
C GLY A 67 -7.55 -0.99 11.04
N HIS A 68 -7.50 -2.19 10.44
CA HIS A 68 -7.34 -2.38 8.99
C HIS A 68 -8.28 -3.49 8.54
N TYR A 69 -9.27 -3.14 7.72
CA TYR A 69 -10.39 -4.02 7.39
C TYR A 69 -10.62 -4.13 5.89
N THR A 70 -11.09 -5.30 5.45
CA THR A 70 -11.83 -5.36 4.19
C THR A 70 -13.14 -4.59 4.34
N ALA A 71 -13.59 -3.95 3.27
CA ALA A 71 -14.81 -3.14 3.36
C ALA A 71 -16.04 -3.97 3.76
N ASN A 72 -16.16 -5.21 3.29
CA ASN A 72 -17.25 -6.11 3.68
C ASN A 72 -17.18 -6.51 5.16
N GLU A 73 -16.00 -6.87 5.67
CA GLU A 73 -15.85 -7.17 7.09
C GLU A 73 -16.22 -5.97 7.96
N PHE A 74 -15.78 -4.76 7.56
CA PHE A 74 -16.16 -3.53 8.24
C PHE A 74 -17.68 -3.30 8.24
N LEU A 75 -18.39 -3.64 7.17
CA LEU A 75 -19.84 -3.51 7.07
C LEU A 75 -20.59 -4.47 7.99
N TYR A 76 -20.19 -5.75 7.99
CA TYR A 76 -20.90 -6.80 8.73
C TYR A 76 -20.49 -6.88 10.20
N ALA A 77 -19.24 -6.52 10.51
CA ALA A 77 -18.66 -6.57 11.84
C ALA A 77 -17.99 -5.24 12.20
N THR A 78 -18.75 -4.13 12.07
CA THR A 78 -18.25 -2.79 12.36
C THR A 78 -17.70 -2.72 13.79
N PRO A 79 -16.44 -2.28 14.00
CA PRO A 79 -15.91 -2.14 15.35
C PRO A 79 -16.74 -1.18 16.20
N ALA A 80 -17.00 -1.54 17.45
CA ALA A 80 -17.81 -0.73 18.35
C ALA A 80 -17.25 0.67 18.67
N ALA A 81 -15.94 0.87 18.41
CA ALA A 81 -15.26 2.16 18.59
C ALA A 81 -15.28 3.03 17.30
N VAL A 82 -16.13 2.71 16.33
CA VAL A 82 -16.43 3.60 15.20
C VAL A 82 -17.53 4.54 15.63
N ASP A 83 -17.16 5.72 16.10
CA ASP A 83 -18.04 6.75 16.62
C ASP A 83 -17.55 8.15 16.21
N GLU A 84 -18.07 9.20 16.82
CA GLU A 84 -17.70 10.60 16.57
C GLU A 84 -16.23 10.95 16.93
N THR A 85 -15.49 10.04 17.57
CA THR A 85 -14.07 10.18 17.88
C THR A 85 -13.17 9.38 16.93
N ALA A 86 -13.75 8.76 15.90
CA ALA A 86 -13.04 7.94 14.92
C ALA A 86 -12.75 8.69 13.63
N ILE A 87 -11.59 8.42 13.03
CA ILE A 87 -11.29 8.73 11.63
C ILE A 87 -11.33 7.42 10.83
N VAL A 88 -12.09 7.41 9.73
CA VAL A 88 -12.13 6.27 8.79
C VAL A 88 -11.56 6.71 7.45
N ILE A 89 -10.46 6.09 7.04
CA ILE A 89 -9.80 6.35 5.76
C ILE A 89 -10.22 5.24 4.81
N THR A 90 -10.97 5.58 3.76
CA THR A 90 -11.48 4.64 2.78
C THR A 90 -10.77 4.82 1.44
N CYS A 91 -10.53 3.72 0.71
CA CYS A 91 -9.83 3.79 -0.57
C CYS A 91 -10.44 2.87 -1.62
N SER A 92 -10.64 3.43 -2.82
CA SER A 92 -10.95 2.69 -4.05
C SER A 92 -10.41 3.46 -5.24
N LEU A 93 -9.61 2.82 -6.10
CA LEU A 93 -8.98 3.47 -7.26
C LEU A 93 -10.01 4.21 -8.12
N GLY A 94 -11.01 3.50 -8.65
CA GLY A 94 -12.07 4.09 -9.46
C GLY A 94 -13.22 4.68 -8.64
N GLY A 95 -13.19 4.56 -7.31
CA GLY A 95 -14.23 5.05 -6.42
C GLY A 95 -15.61 4.39 -6.59
N ASN A 96 -15.68 3.25 -7.28
CA ASN A 96 -16.93 2.56 -7.63
C ASN A 96 -17.10 1.20 -6.93
N THR A 97 -16.16 0.77 -6.09
CA THR A 97 -16.25 -0.49 -5.35
C THR A 97 -17.44 -0.42 -4.37
N PRO A 98 -18.53 -1.18 -4.61
CA PRO A 98 -19.78 -1.02 -3.85
C PRO A 98 -19.58 -1.17 -2.33
N GLU A 99 -18.77 -2.14 -1.93
CA GLU A 99 -18.48 -2.42 -0.52
C GLU A 99 -17.75 -1.26 0.14
N THR A 100 -16.78 -0.65 -0.56
CA THR A 100 -16.03 0.49 -0.02
C THR A 100 -16.90 1.73 0.09
N VAL A 101 -17.78 1.97 -0.89
CA VAL A 101 -18.76 3.06 -0.85
C VAL A 101 -19.73 2.87 0.31
N ALA A 102 -20.26 1.66 0.50
CA ALA A 102 -21.17 1.34 1.60
C ALA A 102 -20.49 1.46 2.97
N ALA A 103 -19.22 1.01 3.09
CA ALA A 103 -18.44 1.17 4.33
C ALA A 103 -18.21 2.64 4.67
N SER A 104 -17.89 3.47 3.67
CA SER A 104 -17.74 4.91 3.82
C SER A 104 -19.01 5.57 4.34
N LYS A 105 -20.15 5.24 3.73
CA LYS A 105 -21.48 5.71 4.16
C LYS A 105 -21.81 5.28 5.59
N LYS A 106 -21.58 4.00 5.92
CA LYS A 106 -21.80 3.44 7.26
C LYS A 106 -20.97 4.17 8.32
N ALA A 107 -19.69 4.46 8.03
CA ALA A 107 -18.83 5.20 8.94
C ALA A 107 -19.36 6.63 9.21
N MET A 108 -19.83 7.32 8.16
CA MET A 108 -20.46 8.65 8.30
C MET A 108 -21.73 8.59 9.15
N GLU A 109 -22.59 7.58 8.94
CA GLU A 109 -23.83 7.38 9.73
C GLU A 109 -23.55 7.15 11.20
N LEU A 110 -22.39 6.59 11.55
CA LEU A 110 -21.94 6.38 12.93
C LEU A 110 -21.23 7.61 13.53
N GLY A 111 -21.12 8.71 12.79
CA GLY A 111 -20.53 9.96 13.25
C GLY A 111 -19.03 10.09 13.00
N ALA A 112 -18.36 9.07 12.47
CA ALA A 112 -16.92 9.12 12.20
C ALA A 112 -16.58 10.16 11.12
N LYS A 113 -15.39 10.76 11.23
CA LYS A 113 -14.84 11.59 10.14
C LYS A 113 -14.26 10.69 9.05
N VAL A 114 -14.80 10.81 7.84
CA VAL A 114 -14.40 9.96 6.70
C VAL A 114 -13.51 10.74 5.74
N ILE A 115 -12.36 10.16 5.41
CA ILE A 115 -11.44 10.63 4.35
C ILE A 115 -11.47 9.60 3.23
N ALA A 116 -11.98 10.00 2.06
CA ALA A 116 -12.05 9.15 0.87
C ALA A 116 -10.83 9.39 -0.04
N ILE A 117 -10.16 8.31 -0.45
CA ILE A 117 -9.01 8.35 -1.35
C ILE A 117 -9.38 7.65 -2.66
N THR A 118 -9.30 8.35 -3.78
CA THR A 118 -9.67 7.83 -5.09
C THR A 118 -8.89 8.53 -6.21
N HIS A 119 -8.79 7.89 -7.38
CA HIS A 119 -8.28 8.54 -8.60
C HIS A 119 -9.40 9.29 -9.36
N ALA A 120 -10.65 8.92 -9.13
CA ALA A 120 -11.80 9.43 -9.87
C ALA A 120 -12.55 10.51 -9.08
N GLU A 121 -12.33 11.76 -9.44
CA GLU A 121 -13.11 12.91 -8.94
C GLU A 121 -14.60 12.71 -9.23
N GLY A 122 -15.47 13.03 -8.25
CA GLY A 122 -16.93 12.90 -8.42
C GLY A 122 -17.46 11.46 -8.38
N SER A 123 -16.60 10.46 -8.13
CA SER A 123 -17.01 9.07 -7.98
C SER A 123 -17.97 8.86 -6.79
N PRO A 124 -18.70 7.73 -6.74
CA PRO A 124 -19.56 7.39 -5.59
C PRO A 124 -18.83 7.45 -4.26
N LEU A 125 -17.57 6.99 -4.18
CA LEU A 125 -16.78 7.07 -2.97
C LEU A 125 -16.48 8.52 -2.56
N ALA A 126 -16.11 9.38 -3.52
CA ALA A 126 -15.86 10.79 -3.26
C ALA A 126 -17.08 11.51 -2.67
N LYS A 127 -18.30 11.09 -3.03
CA LYS A 127 -19.56 11.65 -2.49
C LYS A 127 -19.86 11.20 -1.05
N HIS A 128 -19.16 10.20 -0.56
CA HIS A 128 -19.31 9.66 0.79
C HIS A 128 -18.04 9.83 1.63
N GLY A 129 -17.32 10.93 1.45
CA GLY A 129 -16.22 11.39 2.28
C GLY A 129 -16.48 12.81 2.76
N HIS A 130 -16.15 13.11 4.02
CA HIS A 130 -16.09 14.50 4.50
C HIS A 130 -14.93 15.25 3.85
N TYR A 131 -13.86 14.52 3.56
CA TYR A 131 -12.68 14.97 2.84
C TYR A 131 -12.35 13.98 1.72
N VAL A 132 -11.85 14.50 0.61
CA VAL A 132 -11.51 13.69 -0.55
C VAL A 132 -10.10 14.00 -1.01
N ILE A 133 -9.28 12.96 -1.14
CA ILE A 133 -7.98 13.04 -1.78
C ILE A 133 -8.09 12.39 -3.16
N VAL A 134 -7.86 13.17 -4.21
CA VAL A 134 -7.75 12.67 -5.58
C VAL A 134 -6.27 12.51 -5.90
N HIS A 135 -5.84 11.29 -6.20
CA HIS A 135 -4.45 10.96 -6.50
C HIS A 135 -4.21 10.64 -7.97
N GLY A 136 -2.98 10.80 -8.46
CA GLY A 136 -2.56 10.36 -9.78
C GLY A 136 -2.53 8.83 -9.89
N PHE A 137 -2.48 8.31 -11.14
CA PHE A 137 -2.35 6.88 -11.38
C PHE A 137 -1.65 6.55 -12.71
N GLU A 138 -2.10 7.12 -13.82
CA GLU A 138 -1.70 6.66 -15.16
C GLU A 138 -0.37 7.24 -15.65
N LYS A 139 0.02 8.41 -15.16
CA LYS A 139 1.09 9.23 -15.70
C LYS A 139 2.48 8.54 -15.66
N ASN A 140 2.84 7.95 -14.54
CA ASN A 140 4.10 7.25 -14.33
C ASN A 140 4.05 6.36 -13.07
N TYR A 141 5.16 5.68 -12.72
CA TYR A 141 5.20 4.85 -11.51
C TYR A 141 5.04 5.68 -10.23
N ALA A 142 5.64 6.86 -10.14
CA ALA A 142 5.49 7.73 -8.98
C ALA A 142 4.03 8.11 -8.74
N ALA A 143 3.29 8.50 -9.78
CA ALA A 143 1.86 8.81 -9.69
C ALA A 143 1.03 7.60 -9.19
N LYS A 144 1.40 6.37 -9.56
CA LYS A 144 0.72 5.16 -9.06
C LYS A 144 0.88 4.98 -7.54
N LEU A 145 1.94 5.52 -6.96
CA LEU A 145 2.26 5.40 -5.53
C LEU A 145 1.76 6.59 -4.70
N GLU A 146 1.25 7.66 -5.31
CA GLU A 146 0.70 8.84 -4.61
C GLU A 146 -0.35 8.44 -3.56
N LYS A 147 -1.16 7.44 -3.85
CA LYS A 147 -2.15 6.90 -2.91
C LYS A 147 -1.49 6.45 -1.59
N MET A 148 -0.45 5.61 -1.67
CA MET A 148 0.26 5.13 -0.48
C MET A 148 0.98 6.26 0.25
N THR A 149 1.54 7.20 -0.48
CA THR A 149 2.22 8.37 0.07
C THR A 149 1.23 9.27 0.82
N ASN A 150 0.05 9.52 0.25
CA ASN A 150 -1.02 10.28 0.91
C ASN A 150 -1.54 9.57 2.18
N VAL A 151 -1.70 8.25 2.13
CA VAL A 151 -2.11 7.45 3.30
C VAL A 151 -1.09 7.56 4.43
N LEU A 152 0.20 7.40 4.11
CA LEU A 152 1.26 7.55 5.11
C LEU A 152 1.32 8.99 5.63
N SER A 153 1.18 10.00 4.77
CA SER A 153 1.16 11.41 5.15
C SER A 153 -0.02 11.72 6.09
N LEU A 154 -1.23 11.23 5.79
CA LEU A 154 -2.37 11.35 6.71
C LEU A 154 -2.08 10.75 8.09
N ALA A 155 -1.50 9.56 8.11
CA ALA A 155 -1.16 8.88 9.36
C ALA A 155 -0.12 9.66 10.18
N VAL A 156 0.89 10.22 9.50
CA VAL A 156 1.91 11.07 10.13
C VAL A 156 1.30 12.36 10.69
N GLU A 157 0.40 12.99 9.94
CA GLU A 157 -0.29 14.20 10.39
C GLU A 157 -1.23 13.92 11.56
N ILE A 158 -1.98 12.81 11.54
CA ILE A 158 -2.82 12.39 12.68
C ILE A 158 -1.95 12.25 13.93
N LEU A 159 -0.87 11.46 13.85
CA LEU A 159 0.01 11.28 15.00
C LEU A 159 0.60 12.59 15.49
N ASN A 160 1.17 13.39 14.57
CA ASN A 160 1.86 14.62 14.91
C ASN A 160 0.95 15.66 15.55
N GLN A 161 -0.29 15.80 15.04
CA GLN A 161 -1.19 16.83 15.52
C GLN A 161 -1.93 16.43 16.81
N TYR A 162 -2.16 15.14 17.07
CA TYR A 162 -2.89 14.67 18.25
C TYR A 162 -1.97 14.22 19.40
N GLU A 163 -0.87 13.53 19.10
CA GLU A 163 0.03 13.00 20.13
C GLU A 163 1.45 13.61 20.08
N GLY A 164 1.81 14.25 18.95
CA GLY A 164 3.17 14.69 18.66
C GLY A 164 4.03 13.55 18.10
N TYR A 165 4.89 13.87 17.13
CA TYR A 165 5.79 12.89 16.53
C TYR A 165 7.23 13.42 16.43
N VAL A 166 8.13 12.82 17.19
CA VAL A 166 9.52 13.30 17.33
C VAL A 166 10.33 13.28 16.02
N HIS A 167 9.96 12.43 15.07
CA HIS A 167 10.63 12.32 13.78
C HIS A 167 9.84 12.96 12.63
N TYR A 168 8.94 13.90 12.93
CA TYR A 168 8.09 14.55 11.92
C TYR A 168 8.89 15.13 10.76
N ASP A 169 9.95 15.93 11.07
CA ASP A 169 10.79 16.56 10.04
C ASP A 169 11.50 15.52 9.17
N LYS A 170 11.88 14.36 9.75
CA LYS A 170 12.48 13.25 9.01
C LYS A 170 11.48 12.57 8.07
N MET A 171 10.21 12.49 8.45
CA MET A 171 9.15 12.04 7.54
C MET A 171 8.96 13.00 6.38
N GLN A 172 8.94 14.32 6.61
CA GLN A 172 8.84 15.32 5.54
C GLN A 172 10.05 15.24 4.59
N GLU A 173 11.25 15.03 5.11
CA GLU A 173 12.44 14.77 4.29
C GLU A 173 12.26 13.49 3.44
N GLY A 174 11.75 12.41 4.03
CA GLY A 174 11.45 11.16 3.32
C GLY A 174 10.44 11.35 2.19
N PHE A 175 9.34 12.06 2.44
CA PHE A 175 8.34 12.39 1.42
C PHE A 175 8.94 13.20 0.26
N SER A 176 9.88 14.10 0.52
CA SER A 176 10.53 14.88 -0.53
C SER A 176 11.44 14.07 -1.45
N LYS A 177 11.92 12.91 -1.00
CA LYS A 177 12.89 12.06 -1.70
C LYS A 177 12.27 10.84 -2.39
N ILE A 178 11.12 10.36 -1.90
CA ILE A 178 10.58 9.04 -2.26
C ILE A 178 10.33 8.87 -3.77
N TYR A 179 9.82 9.88 -4.45
CA TYR A 179 9.51 9.75 -5.87
C TYR A 179 10.77 9.63 -6.73
N GLY A 180 11.83 10.36 -6.41
CA GLY A 180 13.13 10.21 -7.08
C GLY A 180 13.75 8.83 -6.84
N LEU A 181 13.57 8.27 -5.63
CA LEU A 181 14.03 6.94 -5.31
C LEU A 181 13.26 5.85 -6.10
N ILE A 182 11.94 6.01 -6.21
CA ILE A 182 11.09 5.11 -7.02
C ILE A 182 11.55 5.10 -8.49
N GLU A 183 11.82 6.25 -9.09
CA GLU A 183 12.26 6.35 -10.48
C GLU A 183 13.60 5.62 -10.70
N LYS A 184 14.56 5.77 -9.77
CA LYS A 184 15.84 5.06 -9.80
C LYS A 184 15.63 3.54 -9.68
N ALA A 185 14.82 3.10 -8.70
CA ALA A 185 14.55 1.68 -8.46
C ALA A 185 13.89 1.00 -9.67
N VAL A 186 12.89 1.64 -10.27
CA VAL A 186 12.19 1.15 -11.46
C VAL A 186 13.15 0.99 -12.66
N SER A 187 14.05 1.96 -12.85
CA SER A 187 15.05 1.89 -13.92
C SER A 187 16.07 0.77 -13.67
N PHE A 188 16.48 0.60 -12.41
CA PHE A 188 17.47 -0.41 -12.02
C PHE A 188 16.95 -1.84 -12.20
N VAL A 189 15.67 -2.10 -11.92
CA VAL A 189 15.12 -3.47 -11.89
C VAL A 189 14.67 -3.99 -13.25
N LEU A 190 14.72 -3.23 -14.32
CA LEU A 190 14.22 -3.68 -15.61
C LEU A 190 14.93 -4.94 -16.14
N PRO A 191 16.27 -5.04 -16.16
CA PRO A 191 16.93 -6.27 -16.60
C PRO A 191 16.63 -7.50 -15.73
N PRO A 192 16.70 -7.47 -14.39
CA PRO A 192 16.33 -8.61 -13.57
C PRO A 192 14.85 -8.97 -13.68
N ALA A 193 13.93 -8.02 -13.88
CA ALA A 193 12.53 -8.30 -14.12
C ALA A 193 12.28 -9.03 -15.46
N GLN A 194 13.05 -8.71 -16.49
CA GLN A 194 13.02 -9.43 -17.77
C GLN A 194 13.52 -10.88 -17.63
N ALA A 195 14.60 -11.08 -16.88
CA ALA A 195 15.10 -12.43 -16.57
C ALA A 195 14.06 -13.24 -15.80
N PHE A 196 13.50 -12.66 -14.72
CA PHE A 196 12.40 -13.27 -13.96
C PHE A 196 11.24 -13.66 -14.87
N ALA A 197 10.79 -12.76 -15.72
CA ALA A 197 9.66 -13.03 -16.61
C ALA A 197 9.92 -14.22 -17.54
N LYS A 198 11.14 -14.35 -18.06
CA LYS A 198 11.56 -15.50 -18.88
C LYS A 198 11.53 -16.81 -18.10
N ASP A 199 12.01 -16.79 -16.85
CA ASP A 199 12.17 -17.99 -16.02
C ASP A 199 10.87 -18.46 -15.37
N TYR A 200 9.90 -17.53 -15.19
CA TYR A 200 8.67 -17.78 -14.43
C TYR A 200 7.40 -17.72 -15.29
N LYS A 201 7.48 -17.39 -16.59
CA LYS A 201 6.30 -17.26 -17.46
C LYS A 201 5.38 -18.49 -17.48
N ASP A 202 5.93 -19.68 -17.32
CA ASP A 202 5.21 -20.95 -17.35
C ASP A 202 5.02 -21.56 -15.95
N ALA A 203 5.39 -20.83 -14.89
CA ALA A 203 5.22 -21.30 -13.52
C ALA A 203 3.72 -21.44 -13.18
N PRO A 204 3.28 -22.60 -12.70
CA PRO A 204 1.88 -22.82 -12.32
C PRO A 204 1.52 -22.16 -11.00
N MET A 205 2.51 -21.89 -10.16
CA MET A 205 2.39 -21.35 -8.81
C MET A 205 3.60 -20.47 -8.51
N ILE A 206 3.40 -19.35 -7.83
CA ILE A 206 4.46 -18.48 -7.29
C ILE A 206 4.02 -18.01 -5.89
N TYR A 207 4.81 -18.33 -4.88
CA TYR A 207 4.58 -17.82 -3.52
C TYR A 207 5.28 -16.49 -3.30
N VAL A 208 4.69 -15.62 -2.48
CA VAL A 208 5.24 -14.30 -2.15
C VAL A 208 5.29 -14.15 -0.65
N MET A 209 6.41 -13.71 -0.10
CA MET A 209 6.50 -13.52 1.34
C MET A 209 7.25 -12.25 1.72
N SER A 210 6.91 -11.74 2.89
CA SER A 210 7.51 -10.55 3.49
C SER A 210 7.13 -10.44 4.96
N SER A 211 7.56 -9.36 5.61
CA SER A 211 7.17 -9.00 6.97
C SER A 211 7.04 -7.49 7.16
N GLY A 212 6.52 -7.09 8.32
CA GLY A 212 6.48 -5.69 8.74
C GLY A 212 5.79 -4.77 7.74
N ALA A 213 6.41 -3.65 7.42
CA ALA A 213 5.84 -2.63 6.55
C ALA A 213 5.43 -3.15 5.16
N THR A 214 6.08 -4.21 4.66
CA THR A 214 5.90 -4.73 3.30
C THR A 214 5.02 -5.98 3.21
N GLN A 215 4.43 -6.41 4.31
CA GLN A 215 3.56 -7.60 4.34
C GLN A 215 2.38 -7.48 3.35
N GLU A 216 1.69 -6.36 3.33
CA GLU A 216 0.55 -6.15 2.43
C GLU A 216 1.00 -5.91 0.96
N VAL A 217 2.26 -5.54 0.72
CA VAL A 217 2.83 -5.50 -0.64
C VAL A 217 2.92 -6.92 -1.21
N ALA A 218 3.41 -7.88 -0.42
CA ALA A 218 3.45 -9.30 -0.80
C ALA A 218 2.03 -9.85 -1.04
N TYR A 219 1.09 -9.55 -0.14
CA TYR A 219 -0.31 -9.93 -0.29
C TYR A 219 -0.93 -9.36 -1.58
N SER A 220 -0.78 -8.05 -1.83
CA SER A 220 -1.34 -7.41 -3.01
C SER A 220 -0.74 -7.96 -4.30
N PHE A 221 0.56 -8.20 -4.35
CA PHE A 221 1.20 -8.80 -5.52
C PHE A 221 0.66 -10.21 -5.79
N SER A 222 0.51 -11.03 -4.75
CA SER A 222 -0.04 -12.37 -4.85
C SER A 222 -1.46 -12.36 -5.41
N ILE A 223 -2.41 -11.67 -4.76
CA ILE A 223 -3.82 -11.77 -5.14
C ILE A 223 -4.18 -10.94 -6.37
N CYS A 224 -3.62 -9.73 -6.51
CA CYS A 224 -4.02 -8.83 -7.59
C CYS A 224 -3.16 -9.01 -8.84
N LEU A 225 -1.83 -9.09 -8.72
CA LEU A 225 -0.97 -9.15 -9.90
C LEU A 225 -0.85 -10.59 -10.43
N LEU A 226 -0.58 -11.57 -9.56
CA LEU A 226 -0.42 -12.96 -9.99
C LEU A 226 -1.78 -13.64 -10.25
N MET A 227 -2.67 -13.69 -9.26
CA MET A 227 -3.95 -14.40 -9.42
C MET A 227 -4.92 -13.66 -10.35
N GLU A 228 -5.24 -12.41 -10.07
CA GLU A 228 -6.26 -11.64 -10.80
C GLU A 228 -5.81 -11.31 -12.23
N MET A 229 -4.59 -10.74 -12.37
CA MET A 229 -4.14 -10.18 -13.64
C MET A 229 -3.37 -11.20 -14.49
N GLN A 230 -2.69 -12.18 -13.90
CA GLN A 230 -1.91 -13.16 -14.64
C GLN A 230 -2.48 -14.58 -14.60
N TRP A 231 -3.47 -14.85 -13.76
CA TRP A 231 -4.09 -16.17 -13.56
C TRP A 231 -3.07 -17.26 -13.19
N ILE A 232 -2.04 -16.85 -12.43
CA ILE A 232 -1.07 -17.73 -11.80
C ILE A 232 -1.54 -17.99 -10.37
N ASN A 233 -1.59 -19.24 -9.94
CA ASN A 233 -1.88 -19.53 -8.54
C ASN A 233 -0.81 -18.92 -7.65
N SER A 234 -1.22 -18.37 -6.53
CA SER A 234 -0.30 -17.71 -5.61
C SER A 234 -0.80 -17.79 -4.18
N GLY A 235 0.11 -17.63 -3.24
CA GLY A 235 -0.17 -17.44 -1.83
C GLY A 235 0.83 -16.46 -1.23
N SER A 236 0.43 -15.71 -0.21
CA SER A 236 1.35 -14.85 0.52
C SER A 236 1.52 -15.32 1.95
N PHE A 237 2.76 -15.30 2.46
CA PHE A 237 3.10 -15.68 3.82
C PHE A 237 3.79 -14.53 4.54
N HIS A 238 3.50 -14.39 5.82
CA HIS A 238 4.32 -13.58 6.70
C HIS A 238 5.60 -14.35 7.05
N THR A 239 6.79 -13.77 6.86
CA THR A 239 8.05 -14.48 7.11
C THR A 239 8.21 -14.92 8.58
N GLY A 240 7.54 -14.24 9.52
CA GLY A 240 7.43 -14.67 10.91
C GLY A 240 6.64 -15.96 11.11
N GLU A 241 5.72 -16.27 10.18
CA GLU A 241 4.91 -17.51 10.19
C GLU A 241 5.49 -18.61 9.28
N PHE A 242 6.54 -18.29 8.52
CA PHE A 242 7.12 -19.20 7.54
C PHE A 242 7.47 -20.56 8.13
N PHE A 243 8.05 -20.60 9.33
CA PHE A 243 8.45 -21.81 10.03
C PHE A 243 7.32 -22.52 10.81
N HIS A 244 6.08 -22.07 10.63
CA HIS A 244 4.89 -22.64 11.25
C HIS A 244 3.95 -23.27 10.22
N GLY A 245 4.52 -23.93 9.20
CA GLY A 245 3.80 -24.65 8.13
C GLY A 245 4.37 -24.38 6.74
N PRO A 246 4.42 -23.14 6.24
CA PRO A 246 4.81 -22.86 4.86
C PRO A 246 6.19 -23.38 4.44
N PHE A 247 7.14 -23.54 5.36
CA PHE A 247 8.47 -24.05 5.04
C PHE A 247 8.48 -25.52 4.58
N GLU A 248 7.42 -26.30 4.87
CA GLU A 248 7.30 -27.69 4.45
C GLU A 248 7.08 -27.88 2.94
N ILE A 249 6.67 -26.80 2.24
CA ILE A 249 6.51 -26.85 0.77
C ILE A 249 7.76 -26.42 0.01
N VAL A 250 8.86 -26.13 0.72
CA VAL A 250 10.09 -25.65 0.09
C VAL A 250 10.76 -26.79 -0.68
N ASP A 251 10.93 -26.57 -1.98
CA ASP A 251 11.65 -27.44 -2.89
C ASP A 251 12.35 -26.58 -3.95
N LYS A 252 13.37 -27.13 -4.62
CA LYS A 252 14.14 -26.46 -5.68
C LYS A 252 13.31 -25.98 -6.87
N ASP A 253 12.15 -26.61 -7.11
CA ASP A 253 11.25 -26.31 -8.22
C ASP A 253 10.08 -25.42 -7.83
N VAL A 254 9.92 -25.09 -6.54
CA VAL A 254 8.85 -24.22 -6.05
C VAL A 254 9.33 -22.76 -6.03
N PRO A 255 8.68 -21.88 -6.82
CA PRO A 255 9.06 -20.49 -6.90
C PRO A 255 8.62 -19.67 -5.69
N PHE A 256 9.57 -18.91 -5.12
CA PHE A 256 9.33 -17.94 -4.07
C PHE A 256 9.81 -16.55 -4.49
N ILE A 257 9.03 -15.53 -4.18
CA ILE A 257 9.46 -14.14 -4.18
C ILE A 257 9.53 -13.70 -2.72
N LEU A 258 10.71 -13.30 -2.27
CA LEU A 258 10.94 -12.76 -0.94
C LEU A 258 11.19 -11.27 -1.03
N LEU A 259 10.31 -10.48 -0.38
CA LEU A 259 10.53 -9.05 -0.19
C LEU A 259 11.24 -8.85 1.13
N MET A 260 12.45 -8.31 1.09
CA MET A 260 13.22 -7.96 2.29
C MET A 260 13.06 -6.47 2.56
N ASN A 261 12.38 -6.14 3.65
CA ASN A 261 12.28 -4.75 4.06
C ASN A 261 13.56 -4.26 4.76
N GLU A 262 13.83 -2.97 4.66
CA GLU A 262 14.90 -2.35 5.41
C GLU A 262 14.33 -1.66 6.65
N GLY A 263 13.97 -2.47 7.64
CA GLY A 263 13.28 -2.06 8.86
C GLY A 263 13.45 -3.07 10.00
N ARG A 264 12.68 -2.86 11.06
CA ARG A 264 12.76 -3.61 12.32
C ARG A 264 12.52 -5.12 12.17
N THR A 265 11.76 -5.54 11.17
CA THR A 265 11.43 -6.95 10.93
C THR A 265 12.36 -7.65 9.94
N ARG A 266 13.38 -6.97 9.42
CA ARG A 266 14.35 -7.54 8.46
C ARG A 266 14.95 -8.89 8.89
N ALA A 267 15.16 -9.09 10.19
CA ALA A 267 15.70 -10.34 10.71
C ALA A 267 14.80 -11.55 10.42
N LEU A 268 13.48 -11.36 10.33
CA LEU A 268 12.52 -12.40 9.96
C LEU A 268 12.69 -12.80 8.49
N ASP A 269 12.85 -11.79 7.62
CA ASP A 269 13.04 -11.99 6.18
C ASP A 269 14.40 -12.69 5.93
N SER A 270 15.46 -12.27 6.62
CA SER A 270 16.80 -12.89 6.52
C SER A 270 16.77 -14.36 6.95
N ARG A 271 16.09 -14.69 8.04
CA ARG A 271 15.95 -16.07 8.50
C ARG A 271 15.23 -16.96 7.46
N ALA A 272 14.19 -16.43 6.82
CA ALA A 272 13.51 -17.15 5.74
C ALA A 272 14.43 -17.34 4.53
N LEU A 273 15.20 -16.31 4.14
CA LEU A 273 16.17 -16.39 3.06
C LEU A 273 17.25 -17.46 3.30
N ASP A 274 17.80 -17.51 4.52
CA ASP A 274 18.82 -18.51 4.88
C ASP A 274 18.28 -19.93 4.68
N PHE A 275 17.01 -20.17 5.06
CA PHE A 275 16.37 -21.46 4.85
C PHE A 275 16.17 -21.79 3.38
N LEU A 276 15.65 -20.85 2.60
CA LEU A 276 15.44 -21.02 1.16
C LEU A 276 16.77 -21.31 0.43
N ASN A 277 17.84 -20.61 0.79
CA ASN A 277 19.18 -20.84 0.23
C ASN A 277 19.71 -22.21 0.62
N ARG A 278 19.54 -22.65 1.86
CA ARG A 278 19.97 -23.97 2.36
C ARG A 278 19.37 -25.11 1.54
N PHE A 279 18.13 -24.99 1.12
CA PHE A 279 17.41 -26.00 0.34
C PHE A 279 17.38 -25.70 -1.16
N GLN A 280 18.16 -24.70 -1.59
CA GLN A 280 18.29 -24.33 -3.02
C GLN A 280 16.95 -24.04 -3.70
N ALA A 281 16.01 -23.46 -2.93
CA ALA A 281 14.71 -23.09 -3.44
C ALA A 281 14.84 -22.07 -4.61
N LYS A 282 13.92 -22.13 -5.55
CA LYS A 282 13.86 -21.17 -6.67
C LYS A 282 13.37 -19.81 -6.17
N THR A 283 14.29 -18.98 -5.68
CA THR A 283 13.97 -17.72 -4.98
C THR A 283 14.36 -16.49 -5.78
N THR A 284 13.41 -15.55 -5.89
CA THR A 284 13.68 -14.17 -6.31
C THR A 284 13.63 -13.26 -5.09
N VAL A 285 14.76 -12.62 -4.78
CA VAL A 285 14.84 -11.68 -3.66
C VAL A 285 14.73 -10.26 -4.16
N LEU A 286 13.86 -9.46 -3.55
CA LEU A 286 13.72 -8.02 -3.78
C LEU A 286 13.99 -7.31 -2.45
N ASP A 287 15.21 -6.76 -2.33
CA ASP A 287 15.69 -6.16 -1.10
C ASP A 287 15.58 -4.63 -1.17
N GLY A 288 14.87 -4.01 -0.23
CA GLY A 288 14.77 -2.55 -0.10
C GLY A 288 16.14 -1.86 -0.01
N LYS A 289 17.15 -2.57 0.52
CA LYS A 289 18.54 -2.09 0.58
C LYS A 289 19.14 -1.85 -0.80
N ASP A 290 18.88 -2.75 -1.75
CA ASP A 290 19.43 -2.65 -3.12
C ASP A 290 18.83 -1.45 -3.87
N PHE A 291 17.69 -0.96 -3.41
CA PHE A 291 16.98 0.20 -3.97
C PHE A 291 17.26 1.50 -3.22
N GLY A 292 18.16 1.50 -2.25
CA GLY A 292 18.59 2.70 -1.53
C GLY A 292 17.68 3.16 -0.41
N VAL A 293 16.72 2.36 0.06
CA VAL A 293 15.78 2.77 1.11
C VAL A 293 16.48 3.29 2.36
N GLY A 294 17.45 2.54 2.91
CA GLY A 294 18.15 2.94 4.13
C GLY A 294 19.33 3.89 3.90
N SER A 295 19.84 4.00 2.66
CA SER A 295 20.97 4.88 2.36
C SER A 295 20.56 6.28 1.89
N GLU A 296 19.40 6.43 1.25
CA GLU A 296 18.93 7.72 0.72
C GLU A 296 17.83 8.35 1.57
N LEU A 297 17.09 7.56 2.34
CA LEU A 297 16.03 8.04 3.23
C LEU A 297 16.52 8.16 4.68
N PRO A 298 15.94 9.07 5.48
CA PRO A 298 16.35 9.25 6.87
C PRO A 298 16.16 8.00 7.73
N SER A 299 17.22 7.55 8.41
CA SER A 299 17.28 6.28 9.17
C SER A 299 16.09 6.03 10.12
N PRO A 300 15.61 6.96 10.94
CA PRO A 300 14.51 6.66 11.87
C PRO A 300 13.18 6.34 11.19
N VAL A 301 13.02 6.71 9.89
CA VAL A 301 11.73 6.62 9.19
C VAL A 301 11.79 5.85 7.89
N ALA A 302 12.97 5.44 7.43
CA ALA A 302 13.17 4.77 6.15
C ALA A 302 12.28 3.53 5.98
N GLU A 303 12.04 2.77 7.05
CA GLU A 303 11.23 1.55 7.00
C GLU A 303 9.80 1.78 6.48
N TYR A 304 9.21 2.94 6.76
CA TYR A 304 7.84 3.25 6.35
C TYR A 304 7.69 3.52 4.85
N PHE A 305 8.80 3.73 4.14
CA PHE A 305 8.84 3.97 2.70
C PHE A 305 9.14 2.72 1.86
N ASN A 306 9.57 1.59 2.47
CA ASN A 306 9.75 0.31 1.74
C ASN A 306 8.52 -0.08 0.91
N PRO A 307 7.26 0.06 1.39
CA PRO A 307 6.09 -0.34 0.64
C PRO A 307 5.98 0.36 -0.72
N MET A 308 6.28 1.66 -0.80
CA MET A 308 6.21 2.43 -2.04
C MET A 308 7.24 1.91 -3.05
N VAL A 309 8.49 1.76 -2.63
CA VAL A 309 9.58 1.30 -3.49
C VAL A 309 9.32 -0.12 -3.99
N LEU A 310 9.02 -1.05 -3.09
CA LEU A 310 8.82 -2.46 -3.47
C LEU A 310 7.55 -2.68 -4.29
N THR A 311 6.49 -1.89 -4.08
CA THR A 311 5.30 -1.92 -4.95
C THR A 311 5.64 -1.46 -6.37
N ALA A 312 6.41 -0.40 -6.55
CA ALA A 312 6.84 0.07 -7.85
C ALA A 312 7.73 -0.95 -8.57
N VAL A 313 8.68 -1.54 -7.86
CA VAL A 313 9.56 -2.62 -8.35
C VAL A 313 8.73 -3.82 -8.82
N LEU A 314 7.84 -4.33 -7.98
CA LEU A 314 6.99 -5.46 -8.31
C LEU A 314 6.07 -5.17 -9.50
N ARG A 315 5.66 -3.92 -9.70
CA ARG A 315 4.89 -3.54 -10.88
C ARG A 315 5.68 -3.76 -12.17
N VAL A 316 6.98 -3.45 -12.19
CA VAL A 316 7.86 -3.75 -13.33
C VAL A 316 7.94 -5.26 -13.57
N TYR A 317 8.08 -6.06 -12.52
CA TYR A 317 8.07 -7.52 -12.61
C TYR A 317 6.78 -8.05 -13.23
N ALA A 318 5.63 -7.55 -12.78
CA ALA A 318 4.33 -7.94 -13.33
C ALA A 318 4.17 -7.55 -14.80
N GLU A 319 4.63 -6.37 -15.19
CA GLU A 319 4.58 -5.89 -16.58
C GLU A 319 5.47 -6.74 -17.51
N GLN A 320 6.71 -7.04 -17.10
CA GLN A 320 7.57 -7.93 -17.87
C GLN A 320 7.02 -9.35 -17.96
N LEU A 321 6.46 -9.88 -16.85
CA LEU A 321 5.80 -11.19 -16.86
C LEU A 321 4.60 -11.21 -17.82
N SER A 322 3.79 -10.15 -17.84
CA SER A 322 2.64 -10.03 -18.74
C SER A 322 3.04 -10.03 -20.22
N ILE A 323 4.17 -9.38 -20.55
CA ILE A 323 4.75 -9.35 -21.90
C ILE A 323 5.23 -10.77 -22.28
N ALA A 324 6.03 -11.41 -21.43
CA ALA A 324 6.56 -12.76 -21.69
C ALA A 324 5.47 -13.82 -21.85
N ARG A 325 4.32 -13.64 -21.17
CA ARG A 325 3.16 -14.53 -21.23
C ARG A 325 2.16 -14.18 -22.35
N SER A 326 2.35 -13.06 -23.05
CA SER A 326 1.32 -12.50 -23.95
C SER A 326 -0.06 -12.39 -23.28
N HIS A 327 -0.04 -12.03 -21.99
CA HIS A 327 -1.22 -11.96 -21.12
C HIS A 327 -1.33 -10.57 -20.47
N PRO A 328 -1.99 -9.60 -21.14
CA PRO A 328 -2.09 -8.23 -20.65
C PRO A 328 -2.64 -8.12 -19.22
N LEU A 329 -2.07 -7.22 -18.43
CA LEU A 329 -2.52 -6.97 -17.03
C LEU A 329 -3.99 -6.51 -16.93
N THR A 330 -4.58 -6.06 -18.02
CA THR A 330 -6.01 -5.66 -18.11
C THR A 330 -6.96 -6.83 -18.35
N LYS A 331 -6.43 -8.01 -18.68
CA LYS A 331 -7.26 -9.17 -18.99
C LYS A 331 -7.95 -9.69 -17.73
N ARG A 332 -9.26 -9.91 -17.83
CA ARG A 332 -10.10 -10.45 -16.75
C ARG A 332 -10.92 -11.63 -17.25
N ARG A 333 -11.18 -12.60 -16.37
CA ARG A 333 -12.05 -13.74 -16.66
C ARG A 333 -13.48 -13.45 -16.22
N TYR A 334 -13.65 -12.97 -15.00
CA TYR A 334 -14.94 -12.75 -14.36
C TYR A 334 -15.16 -11.29 -13.95
N MET A 335 -14.15 -10.66 -13.34
CA MET A 335 -14.21 -9.30 -12.82
C MET A 335 -14.68 -8.33 -13.91
N TRP A 336 -15.67 -7.49 -13.59
CA TRP A 336 -16.37 -6.55 -14.47
C TRP A 336 -17.13 -7.17 -15.65
N LYS A 337 -17.27 -8.49 -15.71
CA LYS A 337 -18.01 -9.21 -16.76
C LYS A 337 -19.24 -9.94 -16.25
N LEU A 338 -19.24 -10.25 -14.97
CA LEU A 338 -20.33 -10.90 -14.27
C LEU A 338 -20.75 -10.05 -13.08
N GLU A 339 -21.99 -10.21 -12.66
CA GLU A 339 -22.49 -9.71 -11.37
C GLU A 339 -22.04 -10.67 -10.27
N TYR A 340 -21.49 -10.15 -9.16
CA TYR A 340 -21.00 -10.94 -8.00
C TYR A 340 -21.10 -10.16 -6.69
#